data_374b41759348519a070c05af653e1f6c
#
_entry.id   374b41759348519a070c05af653e1f6c
#
_cell.length_a   1.000
_cell.length_b   1.000
_cell.length_c   1.000
_cell.angle_alpha   90.00
_cell.angle_beta   90.00
_cell.angle_gamma   90.00
#
_symmetry.space_group_name_H-M   'P 1'
#
loop_
_entity.id
_entity.type
_entity.pdbx_description
1 polymer ?
#
loop_
_entity_poly.entity_id
_entity_poly.type
_entity_poly.pdbx_seq_one_letter_code
_entity_poly.pdbx_strand_id
1 'polypeptide(L)'
;SIAAQIKPYLKDGQIVMLNPGHCGGALEIANVLRGENGCGKELIIAEAGDLMYGCRSYEIGNILHTGLKVHVPVATLPAGDVTKLLEVLGPIFPCLNPAANVLETGFEGAGAMLHPIPSLMNINKMDLGESYDYYMEGITPHIADIITACDKERVAVCRALGVDALDLISMLTKTYKLEKKDNLYDLIQSIDSYRALRNPTTTKHRFIVEDTMSGLVPLASVGHSLVRELIWKVLIWR
;
A
#
# COMPACT_ATOMS: atom_id res chain seq x y z
N SER A 1 0.39 15.06 13.97
CA SER A 1 1.07 14.10 13.07
C SER A 1 2.58 14.15 13.29
N ILE A 2 3.29 13.09 12.90
CA ILE A 2 4.77 13.04 12.93
C ILE A 2 5.34 14.19 12.08
N ALA A 3 4.75 14.47 10.92
CA ALA A 3 5.17 15.57 10.06
C ALA A 3 5.20 16.92 10.79
N ALA A 4 4.17 17.21 11.60
CA ALA A 4 4.14 18.45 12.39
C ALA A 4 5.23 18.48 13.47
N GLN A 5 5.58 17.33 14.05
CA GLN A 5 6.63 17.23 15.07
C GLN A 5 8.04 17.40 14.49
N ILE A 6 8.33 16.84 13.31
CA ILE A 6 9.64 16.94 12.68
C ILE A 6 9.87 18.30 11.98
N LYS A 7 8.79 19.00 11.61
CA LYS A 7 8.82 20.24 10.82
C LYS A 7 9.86 21.28 11.31
N PRO A 8 9.99 21.59 12.62
CA PRO A 8 10.95 22.58 13.10
C PRO A 8 12.43 22.20 12.91
N TYR A 9 12.71 20.92 12.67
CA TYR A 9 14.06 20.36 12.60
C TYR A 9 14.53 20.08 11.18
N LEU A 10 13.65 20.25 10.18
CA LEU A 10 13.97 19.98 8.78
C LEU A 10 14.91 21.04 8.21
N LYS A 11 15.77 20.59 7.28
CA LYS A 11 16.75 21.42 6.57
C LYS A 11 16.53 21.29 5.06
N ASP A 12 17.00 22.30 4.32
CA ASP A 12 16.96 22.27 2.87
C ASP A 12 17.72 21.06 2.30
N GLY A 13 17.18 20.46 1.26
CA GLY A 13 17.73 19.27 0.60
C GLY A 13 17.42 17.93 1.29
N GLN A 14 16.74 17.93 2.44
CA GLN A 14 16.40 16.68 3.11
C GLN A 14 15.31 15.88 2.35
N ILE A 15 15.44 14.57 2.44
CA ILE A 15 14.44 13.61 1.95
C ILE A 15 13.53 13.22 3.11
N VAL A 16 12.23 13.37 2.92
CA VAL A 16 11.19 12.86 3.82
C VAL A 16 10.45 11.74 3.09
N MET A 17 10.75 10.49 3.46
CA MET A 17 10.20 9.32 2.79
C MET A 17 9.24 8.56 3.72
N LEU A 18 8.04 8.28 3.21
CA LEU A 18 7.06 7.40 3.83
C LEU A 18 7.29 5.97 3.35
N ASN A 19 7.29 5.03 4.28
CA ASN A 19 7.53 3.62 3.96
C ASN A 19 6.61 2.69 4.77
N PRO A 20 5.44 2.34 4.24
CA PRO A 20 4.79 2.84 3.01
C PRO A 20 4.08 4.18 3.20
N GLY A 21 3.67 4.81 2.07
CA GLY A 21 2.88 6.03 2.09
C GLY A 21 1.38 5.81 2.29
N HIS A 22 0.87 4.65 1.91
CA HIS A 22 -0.56 4.39 1.76
C HIS A 22 -1.26 5.40 0.82
N CYS A 23 -2.58 5.35 0.72
CA CYS A 23 -3.31 6.22 -0.17
C CYS A 23 -3.32 7.68 0.32
N GLY A 24 -2.57 8.55 -0.36
CA GLY A 24 -2.52 9.98 -0.09
C GLY A 24 -1.53 10.42 0.98
N GLY A 25 -0.68 9.53 1.51
CA GLY A 25 0.27 9.87 2.57
C GLY A 25 1.26 10.97 2.17
N ALA A 26 1.85 10.90 0.98
CA ALA A 26 2.75 11.95 0.49
C ALA A 26 2.03 13.30 0.30
N LEU A 27 0.76 13.28 -0.11
CA LEU A 27 -0.06 14.48 -0.26
C LEU A 27 -0.33 15.13 1.11
N GLU A 28 -0.68 14.34 2.12
CA GLU A 28 -0.90 14.83 3.48
C GLU A 28 0.37 15.41 4.09
N ILE A 29 1.50 14.72 3.97
CA ILE A 29 2.80 15.21 4.44
C ILE A 29 3.19 16.49 3.71
N ALA A 30 2.99 16.56 2.40
CA ALA A 30 3.27 17.77 1.63
C ALA A 30 2.41 18.95 2.09
N ASN A 31 1.13 18.72 2.37
CA ASN A 31 0.24 19.75 2.91
C ASN A 31 0.75 20.28 4.25
N VAL A 32 1.22 19.43 5.15
CA VAL A 32 1.77 19.85 6.45
C VAL A 32 3.12 20.57 6.32
N LEU A 33 4.00 20.11 5.43
CA LEU A 33 5.38 20.62 5.33
C LEU A 33 5.53 21.78 4.36
N ARG A 34 4.69 21.87 3.32
CA ARG A 34 4.75 22.90 2.25
C ARG A 34 3.54 23.82 2.21
N GLY A 35 2.46 23.52 2.97
CA GLY A 35 1.26 24.36 3.03
C GLY A 35 1.52 25.75 3.62
N GLU A 36 0.46 26.52 3.81
CA GLU A 36 0.52 27.93 4.26
C GLU A 36 1.38 28.16 5.52
N ASN A 37 1.33 27.18 6.45
CA ASN A 37 2.17 27.18 7.66
C ASN A 37 3.28 26.12 7.57
N GLY A 38 3.85 25.89 6.39
CA GLY A 38 4.91 24.92 6.15
C GLY A 38 6.23 25.24 6.85
N CYS A 39 7.26 24.42 6.59
CA CYS A 39 8.60 24.65 7.17
C CYS A 39 9.45 25.67 6.38
N GLY A 40 9.01 26.08 5.18
CA GLY A 40 9.77 26.98 4.30
C GLY A 40 11.06 26.36 3.76
N LYS A 41 11.17 25.04 3.75
CA LYS A 41 12.35 24.29 3.30
C LYS A 41 12.13 23.59 1.97
N GLU A 42 13.19 23.52 1.18
CA GLU A 42 13.22 22.70 -0.05
C GLU A 42 13.44 21.24 0.34
N LEU A 43 12.40 20.44 0.20
CA LEU A 43 12.40 19.03 0.61
C LEU A 43 12.07 18.13 -0.58
N ILE A 44 12.65 16.94 -0.63
CA ILE A 44 12.17 15.84 -1.45
C ILE A 44 11.16 15.03 -0.61
N ILE A 45 9.88 15.11 -0.95
CA ILE A 45 8.86 14.27 -0.32
C ILE A 45 8.65 13.04 -1.19
N ALA A 46 8.77 11.87 -0.59
CA ALA A 46 8.70 10.60 -1.27
C ALA A 46 7.82 9.60 -0.52
N GLU A 47 7.29 8.61 -1.24
CA GLU A 47 6.64 7.46 -0.64
C GLU A 47 6.93 6.18 -1.41
N ALA A 48 7.05 5.08 -0.68
CA ALA A 48 7.06 3.74 -1.23
C ALA A 48 5.64 3.15 -1.21
N GLY A 49 5.30 2.38 -2.23
CA GLY A 49 4.01 1.69 -2.31
C GLY A 49 3.88 0.54 -1.32
N ASP A 50 5.01 0.03 -0.81
CA ASP A 50 5.03 -1.07 0.17
C ASP A 50 6.29 -0.99 1.04
N LEU A 51 6.33 -1.76 2.14
CA LEU A 51 7.54 -1.96 2.93
C LEU A 51 8.62 -2.69 2.12
N MET A 52 9.88 -2.32 2.31
CA MET A 52 11.02 -2.92 1.58
C MET A 52 11.27 -4.37 2.00
N TYR A 53 10.87 -4.76 3.20
CA TYR A 53 11.03 -6.11 3.73
C TYR A 53 9.85 -6.50 4.60
N GLY A 54 9.55 -7.81 4.61
CA GLY A 54 8.64 -8.41 5.57
C GLY A 54 9.31 -8.52 6.93
N CYS A 55 8.67 -8.00 7.96
CA CYS A 55 9.17 -8.14 9.32
C CYS A 55 8.03 -8.24 10.32
N ARG A 56 8.31 -8.89 11.45
CA ARG A 56 7.39 -9.02 12.59
C ARG A 56 8.16 -8.79 13.88
N SER A 57 7.62 -7.94 14.74
CA SER A 57 8.05 -7.87 16.13
C SER A 57 7.18 -8.83 16.94
N TYR A 58 7.80 -9.77 17.62
CA TYR A 58 7.14 -10.73 18.51
C TYR A 58 7.54 -10.52 19.97
N GLU A 59 8.60 -9.79 20.20
CA GLU A 59 9.10 -9.41 21.51
C GLU A 59 9.76 -8.03 21.43
N ILE A 60 9.78 -7.29 22.51
CA ILE A 60 10.44 -5.97 22.57
C ILE A 60 11.92 -6.12 22.24
N GLY A 61 12.38 -5.41 21.21
CA GLY A 61 13.78 -5.46 20.74
C GLY A 61 14.10 -6.59 19.76
N ASN A 62 13.17 -7.52 19.52
CA ASN A 62 13.34 -8.63 18.60
C ASN A 62 12.46 -8.50 17.37
N ILE A 63 13.06 -8.54 16.19
CA ILE A 63 12.37 -8.48 14.90
C ILE A 63 12.71 -9.72 14.09
N LEU A 64 11.69 -10.49 13.73
CA LEU A 64 11.79 -11.54 12.73
C LEU A 64 11.74 -10.91 11.34
N HIS A 65 12.81 -11.06 10.58
CA HIS A 65 12.85 -10.71 9.16
C HIS A 65 12.39 -11.90 8.33
N THR A 66 11.28 -11.74 7.60
CA THR A 66 10.63 -12.84 6.86
C THR A 66 10.96 -12.87 5.37
N GLY A 67 11.55 -11.80 4.83
CA GLY A 67 11.97 -11.75 3.42
C GLY A 67 12.24 -10.34 2.92
N LEU A 68 13.12 -10.25 1.92
CA LEU A 68 13.37 -9.02 1.15
C LEU A 68 12.44 -9.00 -0.05
N LYS A 69 11.81 -7.85 -0.28
CA LYS A 69 11.15 -7.58 -1.54
C LYS A 69 12.18 -7.15 -2.57
N VAL A 70 12.05 -7.61 -3.80
CA VAL A 70 13.00 -7.28 -4.86
C VAL A 70 12.51 -6.15 -5.75
N HIS A 71 11.24 -5.77 -5.62
CA HIS A 71 10.63 -4.67 -6.34
C HIS A 71 9.67 -3.92 -5.42
N VAL A 72 9.96 -2.65 -5.16
CA VAL A 72 9.11 -1.74 -4.37
C VAL A 72 8.99 -0.44 -5.15
N PRO A 73 7.80 -0.09 -5.65
CA PRO A 73 7.60 1.17 -6.35
C PRO A 73 7.79 2.35 -5.39
N VAL A 74 8.48 3.39 -5.85
CA VAL A 74 8.70 4.63 -5.11
C VAL A 74 8.41 5.83 -5.99
N ALA A 75 7.72 6.80 -5.46
CA ALA A 75 7.43 8.06 -6.13
C ALA A 75 7.77 9.26 -5.25
N THR A 76 7.88 10.42 -5.89
CA THR A 76 8.11 11.70 -5.22
C THR A 76 6.98 12.68 -5.53
N LEU A 77 6.89 13.70 -4.69
CA LEU A 77 6.02 14.84 -4.91
C LEU A 77 6.88 16.13 -4.87
N PRO A 78 7.11 16.82 -6.02
CA PRO A 78 6.65 16.47 -7.36
C PRO A 78 7.29 15.21 -7.93
N ALA A 79 6.62 14.58 -8.91
CA ALA A 79 7.08 13.30 -9.50
C ALA A 79 8.48 13.36 -10.13
N GLY A 80 8.89 14.51 -10.65
CA GLY A 80 10.19 14.71 -11.30
C GLY A 80 11.42 14.55 -10.39
N ASP A 81 11.25 14.52 -9.07
CA ASP A 81 12.37 14.37 -8.13
C ASP A 81 12.76 12.90 -7.89
N VAL A 82 12.05 11.93 -8.48
CA VAL A 82 12.31 10.50 -8.26
C VAL A 82 13.73 10.08 -8.62
N THR A 83 14.32 10.67 -9.65
CA THR A 83 15.72 10.40 -10.05
C THR A 83 16.68 10.80 -8.94
N LYS A 84 16.52 12.01 -8.39
CA LYS A 84 17.36 12.51 -7.26
C LYS A 84 17.19 11.61 -6.02
N LEU A 85 15.98 11.15 -5.74
CA LEU A 85 15.72 10.21 -4.66
C LEU A 85 16.51 8.91 -4.86
N LEU A 86 16.44 8.33 -6.06
CA LEU A 86 17.10 7.06 -6.37
C LEU A 86 18.63 7.16 -6.43
N GLU A 87 19.19 8.31 -6.79
CA GLU A 87 20.63 8.57 -6.69
C GLU A 87 21.13 8.44 -5.24
N VAL A 88 20.32 8.86 -4.26
CA VAL A 88 20.67 8.80 -2.84
C VAL A 88 20.31 7.47 -2.20
N LEU A 89 19.07 7.00 -2.39
CA LEU A 89 18.55 5.82 -1.69
C LEU A 89 18.77 4.50 -2.45
N GLY A 90 18.90 4.53 -3.76
CA GLY A 90 19.08 3.33 -4.59
C GLY A 90 20.29 2.48 -4.20
N PRO A 91 21.47 3.06 -3.91
CA PRO A 91 22.62 2.29 -3.42
C PRO A 91 22.38 1.60 -2.06
N ILE A 92 21.48 2.15 -1.23
CA ILE A 92 21.14 1.60 0.10
C ILE A 92 20.01 0.58 -0.02
N PHE A 93 19.03 0.88 -0.87
CA PHE A 93 17.82 0.08 -1.07
C PHE A 93 17.62 -0.25 -2.56
N PRO A 94 18.36 -1.23 -3.08
CA PRO A 94 18.31 -1.57 -4.51
C PRO A 94 16.96 -2.15 -4.98
N CYS A 95 16.04 -2.44 -4.07
CA CYS A 95 14.68 -2.86 -4.39
C CYS A 95 13.76 -1.69 -4.81
N LEU A 96 14.18 -0.43 -4.63
CA LEU A 96 13.38 0.73 -5.00
C LEU A 96 13.35 0.90 -6.52
N ASN A 97 12.15 1.05 -7.07
CA ASN A 97 11.93 1.24 -8.51
C ASN A 97 11.05 2.46 -8.72
N PRO A 98 11.34 3.31 -9.72
CA PRO A 98 10.56 4.50 -9.95
C PRO A 98 9.13 4.17 -10.36
N ALA A 99 8.15 4.80 -9.72
CA ALA A 99 6.76 4.87 -10.14
C ALA A 99 6.49 6.22 -10.79
N ALA A 100 5.44 6.31 -11.58
CA ALA A 100 5.12 7.53 -12.32
C ALA A 100 4.75 8.71 -11.39
N ASN A 101 4.06 8.43 -10.30
CA ASN A 101 3.63 9.43 -9.32
C ASN A 101 3.10 8.77 -8.03
N VAL A 102 2.78 9.60 -7.03
CA VAL A 102 2.29 9.15 -5.72
C VAL A 102 0.87 8.54 -5.74
N LEU A 103 0.12 8.66 -6.83
CA LEU A 103 -1.14 7.93 -6.99
C LEU A 103 -0.88 6.46 -7.30
N GLU A 104 0.14 6.17 -8.11
CA GLU A 104 0.56 4.80 -8.39
C GLU A 104 0.99 4.11 -7.09
N THR A 105 1.93 4.69 -6.35
CA THR A 105 2.40 4.12 -5.08
C THR A 105 1.30 4.01 -4.03
N GLY A 106 0.41 5.00 -3.96
CA GLY A 106 -0.67 5.04 -2.98
C GLY A 106 -1.77 3.99 -3.21
N PHE A 107 -2.06 3.66 -4.48
CA PHE A 107 -3.10 2.70 -4.84
C PHE A 107 -2.58 1.28 -5.13
N GLU A 108 -1.27 1.06 -5.24
CA GLU A 108 -0.68 -0.27 -5.44
C GLU A 108 -0.46 -1.06 -4.15
N GLY A 109 -0.81 -0.54 -2.98
CA GLY A 109 -0.62 -1.22 -1.71
C GLY A 109 -1.41 -2.53 -1.60
N ALA A 110 -0.71 -3.68 -1.54
CA ALA A 110 -1.35 -5.00 -1.37
C ALA A 110 -2.16 -5.12 -0.07
N GLY A 111 -1.78 -4.38 0.97
CA GLY A 111 -2.42 -4.43 2.29
C GLY A 111 -3.92 -4.17 2.25
N ALA A 112 -4.37 -3.18 1.48
CA ALA A 112 -5.79 -2.85 1.35
C ALA A 112 -6.65 -4.03 0.83
N MET A 113 -6.08 -4.90 -0.02
CA MET A 113 -6.78 -6.08 -0.53
C MET A 113 -6.57 -7.31 0.37
N LEU A 114 -5.35 -7.52 0.87
CA LEU A 114 -4.96 -8.76 1.55
C LEU A 114 -5.21 -8.74 3.06
N HIS A 115 -5.59 -7.62 3.66
CA HIS A 115 -5.78 -7.54 5.10
C HIS A 115 -7.26 -7.41 5.52
N PRO A 116 -8.04 -6.38 5.13
CA PRO A 116 -9.41 -6.25 5.61
C PRO A 116 -10.31 -7.39 5.14
N ILE A 117 -10.21 -7.78 3.86
CA ILE A 117 -11.11 -8.77 3.26
C ILE A 117 -10.98 -10.13 3.93
N PRO A 118 -9.79 -10.77 4.02
CA PRO A 118 -9.66 -12.05 4.71
C PRO A 118 -9.99 -11.95 6.21
N SER A 119 -9.66 -10.82 6.85
CA SER A 119 -9.99 -10.63 8.28
C SER A 119 -11.49 -10.62 8.53
N LEU A 120 -12.26 -9.93 7.68
CA LEU A 120 -13.72 -9.88 7.79
C LEU A 120 -14.35 -11.23 7.44
N MET A 121 -13.83 -11.94 6.44
CA MET A 121 -14.35 -13.25 6.03
C MET A 121 -14.07 -14.35 7.08
N ASN A 122 -13.13 -14.15 7.98
CA ASN A 122 -12.80 -15.06 9.08
C ASN A 122 -13.15 -14.48 10.47
N ILE A 123 -14.04 -13.51 10.54
CA ILE A 123 -14.34 -12.80 11.81
C ILE A 123 -14.88 -13.74 12.89
N ASN A 124 -15.64 -14.77 12.50
CA ASN A 124 -16.14 -15.78 13.42
C ASN A 124 -15.01 -16.56 14.13
N LYS A 125 -13.94 -16.90 13.41
CA LYS A 125 -12.77 -17.55 14.01
C LYS A 125 -12.07 -16.63 15.02
N MET A 126 -12.01 -15.33 14.71
CA MET A 126 -11.47 -14.32 15.61
C MET A 126 -12.29 -14.22 16.88
N ASP A 127 -13.62 -14.19 16.78
CA ASP A 127 -14.54 -14.11 17.93
C ASP A 127 -14.47 -15.37 18.81
N LEU A 128 -14.21 -16.54 18.20
CA LEU A 128 -14.00 -17.81 18.90
C LEU A 128 -12.59 -17.97 19.48
N GLY A 129 -11.68 -17.03 19.21
CA GLY A 129 -10.28 -17.08 19.68
C GLY A 129 -9.44 -18.14 18.98
N GLU A 130 -9.85 -18.59 17.79
CA GLU A 130 -9.11 -19.58 17.01
C GLU A 130 -7.81 -18.97 16.46
N SER A 131 -6.71 -19.72 16.58
CA SER A 131 -5.42 -19.38 16.01
C SER A 131 -5.19 -20.16 14.72
N TYR A 132 -4.91 -19.45 13.63
CA TYR A 132 -4.66 -20.04 12.32
C TYR A 132 -3.58 -19.26 11.56
N ASP A 133 -3.02 -19.86 10.52
CA ASP A 133 -2.09 -19.21 9.62
C ASP A 133 -2.86 -18.26 8.69
N TYR A 134 -2.63 -16.96 8.85
CA TYR A 134 -3.45 -15.91 8.25
C TYR A 134 -3.59 -16.03 6.74
N TYR A 135 -2.49 -16.20 6.03
CA TYR A 135 -2.50 -16.30 4.58
C TYR A 135 -2.75 -17.72 4.09
N MET A 136 -2.11 -18.72 4.74
CA MET A 136 -2.16 -20.09 4.27
C MET A 136 -3.51 -20.76 4.53
N GLU A 137 -4.10 -20.52 5.69
CA GLU A 137 -5.37 -21.10 6.11
C GLU A 137 -6.54 -20.11 6.01
N GLY A 138 -6.25 -18.81 6.22
CA GLY A 138 -7.27 -17.75 6.23
C GLY A 138 -7.69 -17.30 4.82
N ILE A 139 -6.88 -17.51 3.79
CA ILE A 139 -7.26 -17.22 2.40
C ILE A 139 -7.55 -18.53 1.69
N THR A 140 -8.82 -18.89 1.64
CA THR A 140 -9.32 -20.04 0.87
C THR A 140 -9.50 -19.66 -0.60
N PRO A 141 -9.70 -20.62 -1.53
CA PRO A 141 -9.99 -20.30 -2.93
C PRO A 141 -11.12 -19.30 -3.12
N HIS A 142 -12.25 -19.45 -2.40
CA HIS A 142 -13.38 -18.51 -2.50
C HIS A 142 -13.04 -17.11 -1.95
N ILE A 143 -12.25 -17.04 -0.90
CA ILE A 143 -11.79 -15.73 -0.37
C ILE A 143 -10.83 -15.07 -1.36
N ALA A 144 -9.95 -15.84 -2.00
CA ALA A 144 -9.07 -15.34 -3.07
C ALA A 144 -9.87 -14.82 -4.29
N ASP A 145 -10.98 -15.44 -4.64
CA ASP A 145 -11.88 -14.96 -5.69
C ASP A 145 -12.53 -13.62 -5.32
N ILE A 146 -12.95 -13.44 -4.06
CA ILE A 146 -13.49 -12.15 -3.56
C ILE A 146 -12.41 -11.08 -3.61
N ILE A 147 -11.20 -11.37 -3.12
CA ILE A 147 -10.06 -10.45 -3.19
C ILE A 147 -9.78 -10.04 -4.64
N THR A 148 -9.76 -11.01 -5.55
CA THR A 148 -9.54 -10.76 -6.98
C THR A 148 -10.63 -9.88 -7.60
N ALA A 149 -11.88 -10.05 -7.18
CA ALA A 149 -12.98 -9.19 -7.63
C ALA A 149 -12.80 -7.74 -7.14
N CYS A 150 -12.47 -7.53 -5.87
CA CYS A 150 -12.17 -6.22 -5.31
C CYS A 150 -10.92 -5.58 -5.95
N ASP A 151 -9.90 -6.36 -6.26
CA ASP A 151 -8.70 -5.87 -6.94
C ASP A 151 -8.99 -5.38 -8.36
N LYS A 152 -9.90 -6.02 -9.09
CA LYS A 152 -10.36 -5.54 -10.40
C LYS A 152 -11.01 -4.16 -10.29
N GLU A 153 -11.78 -3.90 -9.23
CA GLU A 153 -12.36 -2.57 -8.97
C GLU A 153 -11.25 -1.54 -8.67
N ARG A 154 -10.26 -1.89 -7.85
CA ARG A 154 -9.08 -1.05 -7.59
C ARG A 154 -8.37 -0.67 -8.90
N VAL A 155 -8.05 -1.64 -9.73
CA VAL A 155 -7.40 -1.40 -11.03
C VAL A 155 -8.26 -0.51 -11.94
N ALA A 156 -9.58 -0.69 -11.94
CA ALA A 156 -10.48 0.14 -12.71
C ALA A 156 -10.46 1.60 -12.25
N VAL A 157 -10.45 1.87 -10.93
CA VAL A 157 -10.32 3.22 -10.36
C VAL A 157 -8.97 3.83 -10.75
N CYS A 158 -7.87 3.09 -10.62
CA CYS A 158 -6.53 3.54 -11.02
C CYS A 158 -6.50 3.95 -12.49
N ARG A 159 -7.02 3.13 -13.39
CA ARG A 159 -7.10 3.45 -14.84
C ARG A 159 -7.89 4.71 -15.10
N ALA A 160 -9.01 4.92 -14.42
CA ALA A 160 -9.80 6.12 -14.55
C ALA A 160 -9.07 7.40 -14.09
N LEU A 161 -8.08 7.25 -13.21
CA LEU A 161 -7.16 8.32 -12.79
C LEU A 161 -5.95 8.48 -13.72
N GLY A 162 -5.82 7.67 -14.77
CA GLY A 162 -4.65 7.66 -15.64
C GLY A 162 -3.42 6.97 -15.01
N VAL A 163 -3.62 6.14 -13.99
CA VAL A 163 -2.58 5.35 -13.32
C VAL A 163 -2.57 3.93 -13.91
N ASP A 164 -1.42 3.49 -14.38
CA ASP A 164 -1.21 2.13 -14.91
C ASP A 164 -0.86 1.16 -13.77
N ALA A 165 -1.83 0.88 -12.91
CA ALA A 165 -1.66 -0.01 -11.78
C ALA A 165 -1.67 -1.48 -12.20
N LEU A 166 -0.77 -2.25 -11.62
CA LEU A 166 -0.74 -3.72 -11.76
C LEU A 166 -1.92 -4.35 -10.99
N ASP A 167 -2.45 -5.45 -11.51
CA ASP A 167 -3.31 -6.32 -10.73
C ASP A 167 -2.51 -7.02 -9.61
N LEU A 168 -3.21 -7.50 -8.59
CA LEU A 168 -2.58 -8.05 -7.39
C LEU A 168 -1.68 -9.28 -7.68
N ILE A 169 -2.06 -10.13 -8.62
CA ILE A 169 -1.25 -11.28 -9.04
C ILE A 169 0.06 -10.79 -9.67
N SER A 170 -0.01 -9.87 -10.61
CA SER A 170 1.15 -9.30 -11.28
C SER A 170 2.06 -8.55 -10.32
N MET A 171 1.47 -7.79 -9.39
CA MET A 171 2.19 -7.05 -8.37
C MET A 171 2.96 -7.99 -7.42
N LEU A 172 2.30 -9.00 -6.83
CA LEU A 172 2.94 -9.96 -5.92
C LEU A 172 4.01 -10.79 -6.64
N THR A 173 3.74 -11.21 -7.88
CA THR A 173 4.71 -11.92 -8.73
C THR A 173 6.00 -11.11 -8.89
N LYS A 174 5.87 -9.81 -9.17
CA LYS A 174 6.99 -8.88 -9.36
C LYS A 174 7.71 -8.59 -8.04
N THR A 175 6.96 -8.31 -6.98
CA THR A 175 7.47 -7.97 -5.64
C THR A 175 8.34 -9.07 -5.05
N TYR A 176 7.94 -10.33 -5.21
CA TYR A 176 8.64 -11.49 -4.64
C TYR A 176 9.44 -12.29 -5.67
N LYS A 177 9.48 -11.85 -6.93
CA LYS A 177 10.16 -12.54 -8.05
C LYS A 177 9.72 -14.00 -8.18
N LEU A 178 8.42 -14.22 -8.21
CA LEU A 178 7.83 -15.55 -8.30
C LEU A 178 7.48 -15.94 -9.74
N GLU A 179 7.22 -17.22 -9.97
CA GLU A 179 6.53 -17.65 -11.17
C GLU A 179 5.07 -17.20 -11.13
N LYS A 180 4.58 -16.68 -12.25
CA LYS A 180 3.18 -16.27 -12.37
C LYS A 180 2.27 -17.50 -12.21
N LYS A 181 1.21 -17.36 -11.42
CA LYS A 181 0.15 -18.36 -11.25
C LYS A 181 -1.14 -17.89 -11.92
N ASP A 182 -2.00 -18.83 -12.26
CA ASP A 182 -3.27 -18.52 -12.95
C ASP A 182 -4.31 -17.89 -12.04
N ASN A 183 -4.18 -18.07 -10.73
CA ASN A 183 -5.08 -17.53 -9.73
C ASN A 183 -4.33 -17.04 -8.48
N LEU A 184 -5.01 -16.18 -7.72
CA LEU A 184 -4.44 -15.55 -6.53
C LEU A 184 -4.19 -16.57 -5.40
N TYR A 185 -5.04 -17.59 -5.24
CA TYR A 185 -4.87 -18.58 -4.19
C TYR A 185 -3.53 -19.32 -4.34
N ASP A 186 -3.26 -19.89 -5.51
CA ASP A 186 -2.03 -20.64 -5.77
C ASP A 186 -0.78 -19.75 -5.64
N LEU A 187 -0.89 -18.47 -6.05
CA LEU A 187 0.20 -17.52 -5.88
C LEU A 187 0.48 -17.29 -4.39
N ILE A 188 -0.53 -16.99 -3.58
CA ILE A 188 -0.37 -16.77 -2.14
C ILE A 188 0.24 -17.99 -1.46
N GLN A 189 -0.21 -19.20 -1.79
CA GLN A 189 0.33 -20.44 -1.25
C GLN A 189 1.81 -20.68 -1.59
N SER A 190 2.31 -20.02 -2.63
CA SER A 190 3.72 -20.10 -3.05
C SER A 190 4.65 -19.07 -2.39
N ILE A 191 4.11 -18.11 -1.61
CA ILE A 191 4.89 -17.06 -0.96
C ILE A 191 5.41 -17.55 0.41
N ASP A 192 6.68 -17.93 0.48
CA ASP A 192 7.25 -18.46 1.72
C ASP A 192 7.20 -17.46 2.89
N SER A 193 7.40 -16.16 2.62
CA SER A 193 7.32 -15.11 3.65
C SER A 193 5.92 -14.91 4.26
N TYR A 194 4.89 -15.53 3.70
CA TYR A 194 3.52 -15.51 4.20
C TYR A 194 3.21 -16.66 5.17
N ARG A 195 4.10 -17.66 5.24
CA ARG A 195 3.93 -18.81 6.14
C ARG A 195 4.12 -18.39 7.60
N ALA A 196 3.43 -19.08 8.49
CA ALA A 196 3.50 -18.88 9.94
C ALA A 196 3.13 -17.46 10.41
N LEU A 197 2.44 -16.67 9.60
CA LEU A 197 1.90 -15.39 10.01
C LEU A 197 0.53 -15.57 10.66
N ARG A 198 0.45 -15.34 11.97
CA ARG A 198 -0.78 -15.56 12.74
C ARG A 198 -1.86 -14.52 12.43
N ASN A 199 -3.10 -14.96 12.54
CA ASN A 199 -4.29 -14.14 12.34
C ASN A 199 -4.43 -13.03 13.40
N PRO A 200 -5.15 -11.96 13.07
CA PRO A 200 -5.62 -10.98 14.06
C PRO A 200 -6.47 -11.66 15.14
N THR A 201 -6.32 -11.21 16.37
CA THR A 201 -7.11 -11.69 17.53
C THR A 201 -8.21 -10.72 17.93
N THR A 202 -8.35 -9.59 17.25
CA THR A 202 -9.34 -8.56 17.54
C THR A 202 -9.66 -7.74 16.30
N THR A 203 -10.90 -7.28 16.19
CA THR A 203 -11.34 -6.37 15.12
C THR A 203 -10.67 -4.99 15.14
N LYS A 204 -9.97 -4.65 16.24
CA LYS A 204 -9.16 -3.42 16.34
C LYS A 204 -7.74 -3.60 15.80
N HIS A 205 -7.42 -4.77 15.27
CA HIS A 205 -6.11 -5.03 14.67
C HIS A 205 -5.88 -4.15 13.44
N ARG A 206 -4.62 -3.76 13.21
CA ARG A 206 -4.22 -2.88 12.11
C ARG A 206 -4.67 -3.40 10.73
N PHE A 207 -4.72 -4.70 10.50
CA PHE A 207 -5.20 -5.31 9.26
C PHE A 207 -6.64 -4.91 8.89
N ILE A 208 -7.44 -4.54 9.87
CA ILE A 208 -8.81 -4.05 9.65
C ILE A 208 -8.83 -2.53 9.68
N VAL A 209 -8.32 -1.92 10.76
CA VAL A 209 -8.49 -0.47 10.98
C VAL A 209 -7.59 0.34 10.05
N GLU A 210 -6.30 0.05 9.98
CA GLU A 210 -5.33 0.81 9.20
C GLU A 210 -5.61 0.68 7.70
N ASP A 211 -5.64 -0.55 7.19
CA ASP A 211 -5.79 -0.80 5.75
C ASP A 211 -7.19 -0.42 5.21
N THR A 212 -8.22 -0.44 6.06
CA THR A 212 -9.53 0.11 5.68
C THR A 212 -9.47 1.63 5.56
N MET A 213 -8.95 2.32 6.59
CA MET A 213 -8.98 3.79 6.62
C MET A 213 -8.00 4.44 5.67
N SER A 214 -6.81 3.85 5.50
CA SER A 214 -5.76 4.42 4.63
C SER A 214 -5.67 3.79 3.23
N GLY A 215 -6.48 2.78 2.95
CA GLY A 215 -6.53 2.07 1.67
C GLY A 215 -7.92 2.03 1.06
N LEU A 216 -8.84 1.21 1.62
CA LEU A 216 -10.16 0.98 1.02
C LEU A 216 -11.05 2.22 0.99
N VAL A 217 -11.09 3.01 2.06
CA VAL A 217 -11.94 4.21 2.15
C VAL A 217 -11.51 5.28 1.14
N PRO A 218 -10.23 5.66 1.02
CA PRO A 218 -9.78 6.59 -0.02
C PRO A 218 -10.05 6.07 -1.42
N LEU A 219 -9.79 4.79 -1.68
CA LEU A 219 -10.06 4.15 -2.98
C LEU A 219 -11.54 4.26 -3.37
N ALA A 220 -12.44 3.88 -2.45
CA ALA A 220 -13.88 3.96 -2.66
C ALA A 220 -14.37 5.42 -2.85
N SER A 221 -13.82 6.35 -2.07
CA SER A 221 -14.15 7.79 -2.18
C SER A 221 -13.77 8.36 -3.54
N VAL A 222 -12.57 8.05 -4.02
CA VAL A 222 -12.10 8.48 -5.34
C VAL A 222 -12.93 7.82 -6.45
N GLY A 223 -13.17 6.51 -6.37
CA GLY A 223 -14.01 5.80 -7.33
C GLY A 223 -15.43 6.38 -7.41
N HIS A 224 -16.04 6.71 -6.26
CA HIS A 224 -17.35 7.36 -6.22
C HIS A 224 -17.34 8.76 -6.86
N SER A 225 -16.30 9.54 -6.63
CA SER A 225 -16.13 10.87 -7.23
C SER A 225 -16.01 10.80 -8.75
N LEU A 226 -15.23 9.86 -9.27
CA LEU A 226 -15.06 9.62 -10.70
C LEU A 226 -16.39 9.23 -11.39
N VAL A 227 -17.19 8.37 -10.76
CA VAL A 227 -18.52 7.99 -11.30
C VAL A 227 -19.44 9.21 -11.34
N ARG A 228 -19.45 10.07 -10.32
CA ARG A 228 -20.25 11.32 -10.31
C ARG A 228 -19.81 12.26 -11.43
N GLU A 229 -18.52 12.46 -11.66
CA GLU A 229 -18.03 13.30 -12.76
C GLU A 229 -18.45 12.76 -14.13
N LEU A 230 -18.41 11.45 -14.33
CA LEU A 230 -18.87 10.82 -15.57
C LEU A 230 -20.37 11.04 -15.80
N ILE A 231 -21.20 10.91 -14.76
CA ILE A 231 -22.63 11.17 -14.82
C ILE A 231 -22.90 12.64 -15.19
N TRP A 232 -22.22 13.59 -14.57
CA TRP A 232 -22.34 15.01 -14.89
C TRP A 232 -21.93 15.31 -16.33
N LYS A 233 -20.82 14.77 -16.81
CA LYS A 233 -20.42 14.94 -18.22
C LYS A 233 -21.46 14.41 -19.21
N VAL A 234 -22.07 13.27 -18.93
CA VAL A 234 -23.14 12.68 -19.77
C VAL A 234 -24.41 13.51 -19.73
N LEU A 235 -24.74 14.12 -18.59
CA LEU A 235 -25.96 14.93 -18.44
C LEU A 235 -25.84 16.34 -19.02
N ILE A 236 -24.62 16.90 -19.08
CA ILE A 236 -24.38 18.25 -19.63
C ILE A 236 -24.25 18.25 -21.16
N TRP A 237 -23.96 17.09 -21.79
CA TRP A 237 -23.85 16.96 -23.26
C TRP A 237 -25.14 16.44 -23.92
N ARG A 238 -26.27 16.50 -23.25
CA ARG A 238 -27.63 16.36 -23.81
C ARG A 238 -28.37 17.67 -23.68
#